data_db910bf39f0500cd87a659f911091980
#
_entry.id   db910bf39f0500cd87a659f911091980
#
_cell.length_a   1.000
_cell.length_b   1.000
_cell.length_c   1.000
_cell.angle_alpha   90.00
_cell.angle_beta   90.00
_cell.angle_gamma   90.00
#
_symmetry.space_group_name_H-M   'P 1'
#
loop_
_entity.id
_entity.type
_entity.pdbx_description
1 polymer ?
#
loop_
_entity_poly.entity_id
_entity_poly.type
_entity_poly.pdbx_seq_one_letter_code
_entity_poly.pdbx_strand_id
1 'polypeptide(L)' 'DPISTAKVEELIHELKKQYTIVIVTHNMQQAARVSDNTAFFYMGEMVEFGDTRKIFTNPDKVETQNYITGRFG' A
#
# COMPACT_ATOMS: atom_id res chain seq x y z
N ASP A 1 -2.07 -0.27 17.93
CA ASP A 1 -2.65 0.83 18.67
C ASP A 1 -3.09 1.94 17.71
N PRO A 2 -4.39 2.26 17.65
CA PRO A 2 -4.90 3.25 16.69
C PRO A 2 -4.26 4.64 16.84
N ILE A 3 -3.97 5.05 18.07
CA ILE A 3 -3.36 6.37 18.30
C ILE A 3 -1.92 6.40 17.79
N SER A 4 -1.15 5.35 18.08
CA SER A 4 0.23 5.24 17.60
C SER A 4 0.29 5.13 16.09
N THR A 5 -0.63 4.37 15.49
CA THR A 5 -0.72 4.22 14.04
C THR A 5 -1.01 5.57 13.39
N ALA A 6 -1.95 6.33 13.94
CA ALA A 6 -2.29 7.66 13.42
C ALA A 6 -1.10 8.61 13.46
N LYS A 7 -0.32 8.57 14.54
CA LYS A 7 0.87 9.42 14.66
C LYS A 7 1.95 9.04 13.64
N VAL A 8 2.16 7.75 13.41
CA VAL A 8 3.13 7.29 12.42
C VAL A 8 2.70 7.73 11.01
N GLU A 9 1.42 7.59 10.69
CA GLU A 9 0.92 8.00 9.38
C GLU A 9 1.03 9.50 9.19
N GLU A 10 0.78 10.27 10.23
CA GLU A 10 0.95 11.72 10.19
C GLU A 10 2.39 12.11 9.93
N LEU A 11 3.33 11.44 10.59
CA LEU A 11 4.76 11.65 10.39
C LEU A 11 5.16 11.33 8.94
N ILE A 12 4.65 10.24 8.39
CA ILE A 12 4.91 9.87 7.00
C ILE A 12 4.43 10.97 6.05
N HIS A 13 3.23 11.49 6.27
CA HIS A 13 2.70 12.57 5.44
C HIS A 13 3.56 13.82 5.49
N GLU A 14 4.15 14.11 6.64
CA GLU A 14 5.07 15.25 6.77
C GLU A 14 6.40 14.99 6.06
N LEU A 15 6.98 13.81 6.28
CA LEU A 15 8.30 13.48 5.75
C LEU A 15 8.29 13.36 4.23
N LYS A 16 7.20 12.88 3.64
CA LYS A 16 7.16 12.68 2.20
C LYS A 16 7.17 13.98 1.41
N LYS A 17 6.93 15.11 2.06
CA LYS A 17 7.06 16.43 1.43
C LYS A 17 8.50 16.75 1.05
N GLN A 18 9.47 16.16 1.72
CA GLN A 18 10.90 16.43 1.54
C GLN A 18 11.68 15.19 1.12
N TYR A 19 11.15 14.00 1.34
CA TYR A 19 11.88 12.75 1.13
C TYR A 19 11.04 11.77 0.34
N THR A 20 11.72 10.90 -0.37
CA THR A 20 11.09 9.70 -0.93
C THR A 20 11.07 8.64 0.17
N ILE A 21 9.89 8.14 0.48
CA ILE A 21 9.70 7.17 1.56
C ILE A 21 9.30 5.83 0.93
N VAL A 22 9.99 4.77 1.33
CA VAL A 22 9.64 3.41 0.94
C VAL A 22 9.19 2.66 2.19
N ILE A 23 8.00 2.07 2.13
CA ILE A 23 7.42 1.33 3.25
C ILE A 23 7.11 -0.09 2.79
N VAL A 24 7.51 -1.06 3.60
CA VAL A 24 7.12 -2.46 3.38
C VAL A 24 6.15 -2.82 4.49
N THR A 25 4.95 -3.23 4.11
CA THR A 25 3.89 -3.55 5.07
C THR A 25 2.96 -4.60 4.49
N HIS A 26 2.36 -5.39 5.37
CA HIS A 26 1.24 -6.26 4.99
C HIS A 26 -0.10 -5.67 5.44
N ASN A 27 -0.09 -4.46 5.98
CA ASN A 27 -1.31 -3.75 6.34
C ASN A 27 -1.78 -2.92 5.15
N MET A 28 -2.73 -3.46 4.40
CA MET A 28 -3.22 -2.84 3.17
C MET A 28 -3.92 -1.50 3.42
N GLN A 29 -4.62 -1.38 4.55
CA GLN A 29 -5.31 -0.13 4.86
C GLN A 29 -4.32 1.00 5.10
N GLN A 30 -3.22 0.71 5.79
CA GLN A 30 -2.16 1.69 5.98
C GLN A 30 -1.51 2.08 4.66
N ALA A 31 -1.19 1.10 3.83
CA ALA A 31 -0.60 1.37 2.53
C ALA A 31 -1.51 2.27 1.69
N ALA A 32 -2.81 1.98 1.70
CA ALA A 32 -3.77 2.78 0.93
C ALA A 32 -3.84 4.23 1.40
N ARG A 33 -3.68 4.45 2.72
CA ARG A 33 -3.80 5.80 3.29
C ARG A 33 -2.56 6.65 3.08
N VAL A 34 -1.37 6.06 3.11
CA VAL A 34 -0.14 6.86 3.19
C VAL A 34 0.67 6.89 1.92
N SER A 35 0.46 5.97 0.98
CA SER A 35 1.32 5.86 -0.19
C SER A 35 0.73 6.57 -1.41
N ASP A 36 1.60 7.07 -2.25
CA ASP A 36 1.24 7.63 -3.54
C ASP A 36 1.27 6.57 -4.63
N ASN A 37 2.23 5.65 -4.52
CA ASN A 37 2.35 4.50 -5.41
C ASN A 37 2.48 3.24 -4.57
N THR A 38 1.98 2.14 -5.09
CA THR A 38 2.00 0.86 -4.39
C THR A 38 2.52 -0.23 -5.31
N ALA A 39 3.39 -1.07 -4.76
CA ALA A 39 3.86 -2.28 -5.42
C ALA A 39 3.32 -3.49 -4.64
N PHE A 40 2.67 -4.39 -5.35
CA PHE A 40 2.21 -5.64 -4.75
C PHE A 40 3.19 -6.75 -5.09
N PHE A 41 3.74 -7.37 -4.04
CA PHE A 41 4.67 -8.50 -4.16
C PHE A 41 4.00 -9.77 -3.69
N TYR A 42 4.25 -10.85 -4.41
CA TYR A 42 3.78 -12.17 -4.01
C TYR A 42 4.81 -13.22 -4.41
N MET A 43 5.19 -14.06 -3.45
CA MET A 43 6.17 -15.13 -3.67
C MET A 43 7.46 -14.63 -4.28
N GLY A 44 7.94 -13.48 -3.81
CA GLY A 44 9.20 -12.92 -4.26
C GLY A 44 9.15 -12.18 -5.60
N GLU A 45 7.98 -12.07 -6.20
CA GLU A 45 7.83 -11.40 -7.48
C GLU A 45 6.93 -10.17 -7.35
N MET A 46 7.29 -9.10 -8.07
CA MET A 46 6.42 -7.93 -8.15
C MET A 46 5.30 -8.22 -9.15
N VAL A 47 4.09 -8.36 -8.62
CA VAL A 47 2.92 -8.68 -9.43
C VAL A 47 2.40 -7.44 -10.16
N GLU A 48 2.32 -6.34 -9.44
CA GLU A 48 1.77 -5.10 -10.00
C GLU A 48 2.35 -3.90 -9.27
N PHE A 49 2.57 -2.82 -10.02
CA PHE A 49 3.03 -1.54 -9.49
C PHE A 49 2.25 -0.42 -10.15
N GLY A 50 1.84 0.57 -9.37
CA GLY A 50 1.17 1.72 -9.93
C GLY A 50 0.66 2.68 -8.89
N ASP A 51 -0.15 3.62 -9.36
CA ASP A 51 -0.81 4.59 -8.49
C ASP A 51 -1.63 3.87 -7.43
N THR A 52 -1.48 4.30 -6.18
CA THR A 52 -2.12 3.62 -5.04
C THR A 52 -3.63 3.54 -5.20
N ARG A 53 -4.26 4.62 -5.64
CA ARG A 53 -5.71 4.62 -5.82
C ARG A 53 -6.14 3.60 -6.87
N LYS A 54 -5.39 3.50 -7.96
CA LYS A 54 -5.69 2.51 -9.00
C LYS A 54 -5.49 1.09 -8.49
N ILE A 55 -4.38 0.83 -7.78
CA ILE A 55 -4.09 -0.50 -7.23
C ILE A 55 -5.22 -0.98 -6.32
N PHE A 56 -5.75 -0.10 -5.48
CA PHE A 56 -6.76 -0.48 -4.49
C PHE A 56 -8.19 -0.40 -4.98
N THR A 57 -8.44 0.17 -6.16
CA THR A 57 -9.81 0.28 -6.71
C THR A 57 -10.01 -0.44 -8.02
N ASN A 58 -9.00 -0.47 -8.88
CA ASN A 58 -9.15 -1.06 -10.21
C ASN A 58 -7.79 -1.58 -10.69
N PRO A 59 -7.22 -2.60 -10.02
CA PRO A 59 -5.93 -3.14 -10.44
C PRO A 59 -6.02 -3.87 -11.77
N ASP A 60 -4.89 -3.94 -12.48
CA ASP A 60 -4.82 -4.62 -13.77
C ASP A 60 -4.76 -6.13 -13.63
N LYS A 61 -4.24 -6.62 -12.50
CA LYS A 61 -4.00 -8.05 -12.31
C LYS A 61 -5.06 -8.67 -11.41
N VAL A 62 -5.53 -9.85 -11.79
CA VAL A 62 -6.48 -10.61 -10.97
C VAL A 62 -5.89 -10.96 -9.62
N GLU A 63 -4.61 -11.29 -9.58
CA GLU A 63 -3.92 -11.61 -8.33
C GLU A 63 -3.97 -10.45 -7.34
N THR A 64 -3.75 -9.23 -7.82
CA THR A 64 -3.84 -8.03 -6.99
C THR A 64 -5.25 -7.85 -6.46
N GLN A 65 -6.23 -7.99 -7.34
CA GLN A 65 -7.64 -7.86 -6.97
C GLN A 65 -8.02 -8.87 -5.90
N ASN A 66 -7.61 -10.13 -6.07
CA ASN A 66 -7.90 -11.18 -5.10
C ASN A 66 -7.28 -10.90 -3.75
N TYR A 67 -6.06 -10.38 -3.73
CA TYR A 67 -5.39 -10.03 -2.49
C TYR A 67 -6.13 -8.91 -1.76
N ILE A 68 -6.51 -7.86 -2.48
CA ILE A 68 -7.19 -6.70 -1.90
C ILE A 68 -8.57 -7.07 -1.39
N THR A 69 -9.29 -7.93 -2.10
CA THR A 69 -10.65 -8.31 -1.72
C THR A 69 -10.69 -9.48 -0.74
N GLY A 70 -9.53 -10.00 -0.33
CA GLY A 70 -9.46 -11.11 0.60
C GLY A 70 -9.85 -12.45 0.02
N ARG A 71 -9.83 -12.59 -1.30
CA ARG A 71 -10.17 -13.85 -1.97
C ARG A 71 -8.97 -14.78 -2.15
N PHE A 72 -7.88 -14.45 -1.52
CA PHE A 72 -6.68 -15.25 -1.53
C PHE A 72 -6.82 -16.45 -0.62
N GLY A 73 -6.61 -17.56 -1.15
CA GLY A 73 -6.44 -18.77 -0.40
C GLY A 73 -7.56 -19.53 0.00
#